data_4a52cdfdcd30f9ce7546bd0758255626
#
_entry.id   4a52cdfdcd30f9ce7546bd0758255626
#
_cell.length_a   1.000
_cell.length_b   1.000
_cell.length_c   1.000
_cell.angle_alpha   90.00
_cell.angle_beta   90.00
_cell.angle_gamma   90.00
#
_symmetry.space_group_name_H-M   'P 1'
#
loop_
_entity.id
_entity.type
_entity.pdbx_description
1 polymer ?
#
loop_
_entity_poly.entity_id
_entity_poly.type
_entity_poly.pdbx_seq_one_letter_code
_entity_poly.pdbx_strand_id
1 'polypeptide(L)'
;ARTIKKLPVLRGRTVATVFFEDSTRTRLSFETAAKRLSTDVISFAAKGSSLSKGESLKDTAQTILAMGAEALIVRHSASGAPARLASTDWVDVPILNAGDGTHQHPTQALLDAFTMRRHFHTGTDAAAPAGSDLKGRHVVIVGDILLSRVARSNVQLLGTLGAKVTLVGPPTLLPVGMDGWNCDVAYNLDEVIATRPDALMLLREQRERISHAGGGFFPSPLEYHRAFGLNSERMAALGSQALILHPGPMNRGLEISAEAADSAQSVIVEQVANGVSVRMAALYLLLAHGEEIAS
;
A
#
# COMPACT_ATOMS: atom_id res chain seq x y z
N ALA A 1 -23.53 13.07 0.54
CA ALA A 1 -22.99 12.20 1.61
C ALA A 1 -24.04 11.14 1.93
N ARG A 2 -23.71 9.84 1.87
CA ARG A 2 -24.65 8.77 2.25
C ARG A 2 -24.89 8.82 3.76
N THR A 3 -26.13 8.87 4.18
CA THR A 3 -26.57 8.88 5.59
C THR A 3 -26.26 7.53 6.27
N ILE A 4 -26.22 6.43 5.54
CA ILE A 4 -25.96 5.08 6.04
C ILE A 4 -24.52 4.69 5.70
N LYS A 5 -23.69 4.54 6.74
CA LYS A 5 -22.28 4.16 6.62
C LYS A 5 -22.06 2.64 6.64
N LYS A 6 -23.05 1.85 7.06
CA LYS A 6 -23.00 0.38 7.11
C LYS A 6 -23.82 -0.23 5.99
N LEU A 7 -23.28 -1.29 5.36
CA LEU A 7 -23.95 -2.11 4.34
C LEU A 7 -24.08 -3.54 4.91
N PRO A 8 -25.27 -4.14 4.96
CA PRO A 8 -25.47 -5.47 5.56
C PRO A 8 -25.08 -6.63 4.62
N VAL A 9 -24.21 -6.38 3.66
CA VAL A 9 -23.88 -7.32 2.57
C VAL A 9 -23.03 -8.52 3.01
N LEU A 10 -22.35 -8.44 4.15
CA LEU A 10 -21.58 -9.54 4.75
C LEU A 10 -22.01 -9.82 6.19
N ARG A 11 -23.30 -9.57 6.50
CA ARG A 11 -23.85 -9.82 7.82
C ARG A 11 -23.78 -11.32 8.15
N GLY A 12 -23.26 -11.65 9.33
CA GLY A 12 -23.09 -13.03 9.78
C GLY A 12 -21.78 -13.67 9.36
N ARG A 13 -20.99 -13.02 8.49
CA ARG A 13 -19.62 -13.44 8.16
C ARG A 13 -18.64 -12.96 9.22
N THR A 14 -17.57 -13.73 9.43
CA THR A 14 -16.48 -13.39 10.35
C THR A 14 -15.15 -13.32 9.62
N VAL A 15 -14.40 -12.24 9.79
CA VAL A 15 -13.04 -12.11 9.25
C VAL A 15 -12.02 -11.94 10.36
N ALA A 16 -10.80 -12.44 10.17
CA ALA A 16 -9.73 -12.25 11.12
C ALA A 16 -8.64 -11.33 10.58
N THR A 17 -8.26 -10.31 11.36
CA THR A 17 -7.05 -9.53 11.11
C THR A 17 -5.89 -10.15 11.89
N VAL A 18 -4.91 -10.70 11.15
CA VAL A 18 -3.79 -11.49 11.70
C VAL A 18 -2.48 -10.74 11.44
N PHE A 19 -2.07 -9.93 12.41
CA PHE A 19 -0.97 -9.00 12.27
C PHE A 19 0.25 -9.45 13.08
N PHE A 20 1.27 -9.94 12.38
CA PHE A 20 2.57 -10.32 12.94
C PHE A 20 3.57 -9.15 12.96
N GLU A 21 3.23 -8.04 12.33
CA GLU A 21 4.01 -6.80 12.28
C GLU A 21 3.10 -5.62 12.65
N ASP A 22 3.61 -4.66 13.40
CA ASP A 22 2.86 -3.49 13.83
C ASP A 22 2.39 -2.65 12.64
N SER A 23 1.10 -2.33 12.62
CA SER A 23 0.51 -1.43 11.64
C SER A 23 -0.84 -0.88 12.09
N THR A 24 -0.83 0.32 12.63
CA THR A 24 -2.05 0.98 13.08
C THR A 24 -3.00 1.29 11.91
N ARG A 25 -2.50 1.96 10.87
CA ARG A 25 -3.35 2.39 9.73
C ARG A 25 -3.96 1.23 8.96
N THR A 26 -3.15 0.25 8.58
CA THR A 26 -3.64 -0.89 7.77
C THR A 26 -4.66 -1.70 8.55
N ARG A 27 -4.37 -2.01 9.83
CA ARG A 27 -5.28 -2.76 10.70
C ARG A 27 -6.61 -2.02 10.87
N LEU A 28 -6.59 -0.77 11.35
CA LEU A 28 -7.79 0.02 11.54
C LEU A 28 -8.61 0.19 10.26
N SER A 29 -7.96 0.34 9.12
CA SER A 29 -8.63 0.47 7.83
C SER A 29 -9.35 -0.82 7.43
N PHE A 30 -8.74 -2.01 7.61
CA PHE A 30 -9.41 -3.30 7.37
C PHE A 30 -10.55 -3.54 8.36
N GLU A 31 -10.32 -3.30 9.65
CA GLU A 31 -11.37 -3.44 10.67
C GLU A 31 -12.55 -2.50 10.39
N THR A 32 -12.27 -1.25 9.96
CA THR A 32 -13.32 -0.30 9.58
C THR A 32 -14.06 -0.78 8.33
N ALA A 33 -13.36 -1.30 7.34
CA ALA A 33 -13.95 -1.84 6.12
C ALA A 33 -14.89 -3.02 6.44
N ALA A 34 -14.43 -3.99 7.21
CA ALA A 34 -15.22 -5.14 7.65
C ALA A 34 -16.49 -4.72 8.42
N LYS A 35 -16.33 -3.84 9.42
CA LYS A 35 -17.46 -3.30 10.21
C LYS A 35 -18.47 -2.53 9.35
N ARG A 36 -18.02 -1.83 8.30
CA ARG A 36 -18.93 -1.16 7.36
C ARG A 36 -19.71 -2.12 6.46
N LEU A 37 -19.20 -3.32 6.25
CA LEU A 37 -19.89 -4.41 5.54
C LEU A 37 -20.75 -5.28 6.47
N SER A 38 -20.84 -4.92 7.76
CA SER A 38 -21.54 -5.65 8.83
C SER A 38 -20.93 -7.01 9.14
N THR A 39 -19.64 -7.17 8.93
CA THR A 39 -18.86 -8.38 9.22
C THR A 39 -18.35 -8.32 10.66
N ASP A 40 -18.36 -9.45 11.37
CA ASP A 40 -17.69 -9.61 12.65
C ASP A 40 -16.17 -9.71 12.45
N VAL A 41 -15.40 -9.18 13.41
CA VAL A 41 -13.94 -9.09 13.28
C VAL A 41 -13.26 -9.72 14.49
N ILE A 42 -12.45 -10.74 14.24
CA ILE A 42 -11.47 -11.29 15.19
C ILE A 42 -10.14 -10.56 14.95
N SER A 43 -9.60 -9.91 15.98
CA SER A 43 -8.32 -9.20 15.86
C SER A 43 -7.22 -9.94 16.61
N PHE A 44 -6.20 -10.39 15.88
CA PHE A 44 -5.00 -11.02 16.41
C PHE A 44 -3.78 -10.12 16.18
N ALA A 45 -2.99 -9.92 17.22
CA ALA A 45 -1.69 -9.24 17.17
C ALA A 45 -0.60 -10.13 17.79
N ALA A 46 0.54 -10.23 17.11
CA ALA A 46 1.64 -11.08 17.53
C ALA A 46 2.22 -10.67 18.89
N LYS A 47 2.27 -9.37 19.15
CA LYS A 47 2.80 -8.81 20.40
C LYS A 47 1.89 -9.18 21.57
N GLY A 48 2.43 -9.95 22.52
CA GLY A 48 1.68 -10.44 23.69
C GLY A 48 0.85 -11.72 23.44
N SER A 49 1.02 -12.39 22.29
CA SER A 49 0.33 -13.62 21.92
C SER A 49 1.18 -14.88 22.19
N SER A 50 0.60 -16.06 21.90
CA SER A 50 1.26 -17.38 21.97
C SER A 50 2.45 -17.54 20.99
N LEU A 51 2.63 -16.66 20.03
CA LEU A 51 3.81 -16.62 19.15
C LEU A 51 5.12 -16.47 19.93
N SER A 52 5.11 -15.77 21.06
CA SER A 52 6.26 -15.69 21.97
C SER A 52 6.68 -17.05 22.54
N LYS A 53 5.81 -18.06 22.43
CA LYS A 53 6.03 -19.45 22.84
C LYS A 53 6.43 -20.37 21.68
N GLY A 54 6.66 -19.83 20.46
CA GLY A 54 7.10 -20.60 19.30
C GLY A 54 5.98 -21.16 18.42
N GLU A 55 4.74 -20.67 18.54
CA GLU A 55 3.63 -21.08 17.69
C GLU A 55 3.90 -20.76 16.21
N SER A 56 3.65 -21.71 15.32
CA SER A 56 3.89 -21.55 13.89
C SER A 56 2.78 -20.75 13.20
N LEU A 57 3.10 -20.19 12.01
CA LEU A 57 2.11 -19.51 11.16
C LEU A 57 0.92 -20.42 10.83
N LYS A 58 1.17 -21.73 10.60
CA LYS A 58 0.15 -22.74 10.34
C LYS A 58 -0.78 -22.90 11.55
N ASP A 59 -0.23 -23.13 12.73
CA ASP A 59 -1.01 -23.39 13.93
C ASP A 59 -1.84 -22.18 14.34
N THR A 60 -1.26 -20.97 14.22
CA THR A 60 -1.99 -19.71 14.45
C THR A 60 -3.17 -19.57 13.48
N ALA A 61 -2.95 -19.82 12.19
CA ALA A 61 -4.01 -19.71 11.19
C ALA A 61 -5.13 -20.73 11.46
N GLN A 62 -4.80 -22.00 11.71
CA GLN A 62 -5.76 -23.05 12.01
C GLN A 62 -6.55 -22.79 13.30
N THR A 63 -5.89 -22.27 14.32
CA THR A 63 -6.55 -21.87 15.58
C THR A 63 -7.60 -20.78 15.34
N ILE A 64 -7.27 -19.76 14.55
CA ILE A 64 -8.19 -18.65 14.22
C ILE A 64 -9.37 -19.16 13.37
N LEU A 65 -9.13 -20.07 12.44
CA LEU A 65 -10.19 -20.69 11.64
C LEU A 65 -11.13 -21.54 12.49
N ALA A 66 -10.61 -22.27 13.46
CA ALA A 66 -11.42 -23.05 14.41
C ALA A 66 -12.35 -22.16 15.28
N MET A 67 -12.04 -20.85 15.38
CA MET A 67 -12.91 -19.85 16.01
C MET A 67 -13.97 -19.27 15.06
N GLY A 68 -14.08 -19.78 13.82
CA GLY A 68 -15.11 -19.41 12.86
C GLY A 68 -14.72 -18.28 11.90
N ALA A 69 -13.43 -17.96 11.72
CA ALA A 69 -13.02 -16.99 10.70
C ALA A 69 -13.18 -17.57 9.28
N GLU A 70 -13.80 -16.84 8.38
CA GLU A 70 -14.08 -17.21 6.99
C GLU A 70 -13.15 -16.49 5.99
N ALA A 71 -12.31 -15.58 6.46
CA ALA A 71 -11.18 -14.99 5.70
C ALA A 71 -10.09 -14.52 6.66
N LEU A 72 -8.84 -14.58 6.22
CA LEU A 72 -7.69 -14.09 6.97
C LEU A 72 -7.06 -12.88 6.27
N ILE A 73 -6.95 -11.77 6.99
CA ILE A 73 -6.26 -10.56 6.56
C ILE A 73 -4.89 -10.57 7.22
N VAL A 74 -3.87 -10.99 6.46
CA VAL A 74 -2.54 -11.32 7.01
C VAL A 74 -1.53 -10.23 6.72
N ARG A 75 -0.86 -9.74 7.78
CA ARG A 75 0.33 -8.91 7.69
C ARG A 75 1.50 -9.58 8.38
N HIS A 76 2.62 -9.74 7.68
CA HIS A 76 3.77 -10.50 8.18
C HIS A 76 5.10 -9.82 7.87
N SER A 77 6.11 -10.01 8.73
CA SER A 77 7.48 -9.52 8.50
C SER A 77 8.23 -10.32 7.43
N ALA A 78 7.90 -11.60 7.25
CA ALA A 78 8.48 -12.42 6.20
C ALA A 78 7.74 -12.26 4.87
N SER A 79 8.52 -12.01 3.81
CA SER A 79 8.02 -11.98 2.43
C SER A 79 7.45 -13.35 2.02
N GLY A 80 6.29 -13.34 1.36
CA GLY A 80 5.63 -14.57 0.88
C GLY A 80 4.76 -15.31 1.92
N ALA A 81 4.71 -14.87 3.18
CA ALA A 81 3.91 -15.57 4.20
C ALA A 81 2.41 -15.66 3.86
N PRO A 82 1.70 -14.60 3.41
CA PRO A 82 0.32 -14.72 2.96
C PRO A 82 0.15 -15.63 1.74
N ALA A 83 1.09 -15.55 0.77
CA ALA A 83 1.06 -16.41 -0.41
C ALA A 83 1.22 -17.89 -0.03
N ARG A 84 2.10 -18.19 0.94
CA ARG A 84 2.27 -19.55 1.45
C ARG A 84 0.98 -20.07 2.09
N LEU A 85 0.28 -19.28 2.91
CA LEU A 85 -1.03 -19.67 3.44
C LEU A 85 -2.04 -19.97 2.34
N ALA A 86 -2.09 -19.13 1.31
CA ALA A 86 -3.04 -19.27 0.21
C ALA A 86 -2.74 -20.47 -0.73
N SER A 87 -1.47 -20.91 -0.79
CA SER A 87 -1.02 -21.98 -1.71
C SER A 87 -0.90 -23.36 -1.06
N THR A 88 -1.13 -23.44 0.25
CA THR A 88 -1.07 -24.70 1.00
C THR A 88 -2.47 -25.17 1.41
N ASP A 89 -2.61 -26.45 1.70
CA ASP A 89 -3.79 -27.09 2.23
C ASP A 89 -4.02 -26.85 3.75
N TRP A 90 -3.29 -25.89 4.33
CA TRP A 90 -3.39 -25.59 5.75
C TRP A 90 -4.68 -24.90 6.12
N VAL A 91 -5.22 -24.11 5.21
CA VAL A 91 -6.41 -23.28 5.39
C VAL A 91 -7.25 -23.30 4.11
N ASP A 92 -8.58 -23.35 4.26
CA ASP A 92 -9.54 -23.36 3.16
C ASP A 92 -10.43 -22.10 3.22
N VAL A 93 -9.79 -20.95 3.27
CA VAL A 93 -10.48 -19.65 3.27
C VAL A 93 -9.67 -18.61 2.47
N PRO A 94 -10.30 -17.56 1.95
CA PRO A 94 -9.61 -16.46 1.29
C PRO A 94 -8.55 -15.80 2.18
N ILE A 95 -7.38 -15.54 1.60
CA ILE A 95 -6.26 -14.85 2.25
C ILE A 95 -6.05 -13.48 1.60
N LEU A 96 -6.16 -12.40 2.39
CA LEU A 96 -5.80 -11.04 1.95
C LEU A 96 -4.43 -10.65 2.48
N ASN A 97 -3.52 -10.29 1.57
CA ASN A 97 -2.22 -9.76 1.95
C ASN A 97 -2.34 -8.29 2.39
N ALA A 98 -2.17 -8.03 3.68
CA ALA A 98 -2.14 -6.69 4.29
C ALA A 98 -0.72 -6.10 4.40
N GLY A 99 0.23 -6.69 3.69
CA GLY A 99 1.64 -6.32 3.60
C GLY A 99 2.58 -7.38 4.17
N ASP A 100 3.48 -7.90 3.34
CA ASP A 100 4.45 -8.92 3.70
C ASP A 100 5.89 -8.49 3.42
N GLY A 101 6.72 -8.51 4.43
CA GLY A 101 8.15 -8.19 4.36
C GLY A 101 8.46 -6.93 3.55
N THR A 102 9.37 -7.07 2.60
CA THR A 102 9.71 -6.07 1.56
C THR A 102 9.04 -6.39 0.23
N HIS A 103 8.14 -7.39 0.19
CA HIS A 103 7.63 -8.01 -1.02
C HIS A 103 6.41 -7.27 -1.59
N GLN A 104 5.24 -7.34 -0.96
CA GLN A 104 4.01 -6.76 -1.51
C GLN A 104 3.09 -6.13 -0.46
N HIS A 105 2.28 -5.17 -0.92
CA HIS A 105 1.13 -4.60 -0.23
C HIS A 105 0.02 -4.27 -1.23
N PRO A 106 -0.69 -5.29 -1.76
CA PRO A 106 -1.60 -5.13 -2.89
C PRO A 106 -2.68 -4.07 -2.67
N THR A 107 -3.34 -4.07 -1.50
CA THR A 107 -4.39 -3.08 -1.22
C THR A 107 -3.88 -1.65 -1.06
N GLN A 108 -2.57 -1.45 -0.82
CA GLN A 108 -1.97 -0.12 -0.86
C GLN A 108 -1.85 0.36 -2.31
N ALA A 109 -1.32 -0.45 -3.20
CA ALA A 109 -1.24 -0.08 -4.62
C ALA A 109 -2.64 0.18 -5.21
N LEU A 110 -3.63 -0.63 -4.86
CA LEU A 110 -5.01 -0.44 -5.30
C LEU A 110 -5.60 0.89 -4.82
N LEU A 111 -5.39 1.27 -3.56
CA LEU A 111 -5.89 2.57 -3.05
C LEU A 111 -5.14 3.76 -3.65
N ASP A 112 -3.84 3.61 -3.91
CA ASP A 112 -3.02 4.63 -4.56
C ASP A 112 -3.51 4.86 -6.01
N ALA A 113 -3.68 3.79 -6.78
CA ALA A 113 -4.23 3.85 -8.13
C ALA A 113 -5.67 4.40 -8.16
N PHE A 114 -6.53 3.97 -7.23
CA PHE A 114 -7.90 4.48 -7.11
C PHE A 114 -7.92 5.98 -6.80
N THR A 115 -7.03 6.46 -5.93
CA THR A 115 -6.92 7.88 -5.59
C THR A 115 -6.48 8.69 -6.81
N MET A 116 -5.42 8.26 -7.52
CA MET A 116 -4.97 8.91 -8.76
C MET A 116 -6.06 8.92 -9.83
N ARG A 117 -6.73 7.78 -10.04
CA ARG A 117 -7.83 7.66 -11.01
C ARG A 117 -8.94 8.67 -10.75
N ARG A 118 -9.37 8.85 -9.51
CA ARG A 118 -10.41 9.82 -9.14
C ARG A 118 -10.03 11.25 -9.50
N HIS A 119 -8.77 11.63 -9.37
CA HIS A 119 -8.29 12.97 -9.70
C HIS A 119 -8.09 13.17 -11.20
N PHE A 120 -7.58 12.17 -11.91
CA PHE A 120 -7.30 12.29 -13.34
C PHE A 120 -8.55 12.20 -14.22
N HIS A 121 -9.62 11.57 -13.74
CA HIS A 121 -10.87 11.40 -14.48
C HIS A 121 -12.04 12.27 -13.97
N THR A 122 -11.78 13.26 -13.11
CA THR A 122 -12.82 14.22 -12.71
C THR A 122 -13.26 15.05 -13.93
N GLY A 123 -14.48 14.80 -14.43
CA GLY A 123 -15.07 15.57 -15.54
C GLY A 123 -15.00 14.91 -16.93
N THR A 124 -14.41 13.71 -17.05
CA THR A 124 -14.49 12.91 -18.26
C THR A 124 -15.44 11.72 -18.04
N ASP A 125 -16.15 11.33 -19.11
CA ASP A 125 -17.08 10.20 -19.10
C ASP A 125 -16.46 8.96 -18.47
N ALA A 126 -17.24 8.29 -17.64
CA ALA A 126 -16.85 7.22 -16.73
C ALA A 126 -16.37 5.91 -17.39
N ALA A 127 -16.04 5.91 -18.66
CA ALA A 127 -15.78 4.71 -19.45
C ALA A 127 -14.35 4.64 -20.00
N ALA A 128 -13.33 4.84 -19.14
CA ALA A 128 -12.01 4.33 -19.53
C ALA A 128 -12.09 2.78 -19.55
N PRO A 129 -11.60 2.11 -20.61
CA PRO A 129 -11.56 0.66 -20.66
C PRO A 129 -10.84 0.09 -19.43
N ALA A 130 -11.37 -0.99 -18.88
CA ALA A 130 -10.74 -1.66 -17.75
C ALA A 130 -9.26 -1.97 -18.06
N GLY A 131 -8.36 -1.63 -17.15
CA GLY A 131 -6.92 -1.85 -17.31
C GLY A 131 -6.15 -0.75 -18.04
N SER A 132 -6.79 0.33 -18.49
CA SER A 132 -6.11 1.47 -19.14
C SER A 132 -6.33 2.82 -18.43
N ASP A 133 -6.79 2.78 -17.21
CA ASP A 133 -7.24 3.95 -16.44
C ASP A 133 -6.14 5.00 -16.18
N LEU A 134 -4.87 4.60 -16.26
CA LEU A 134 -3.74 5.50 -16.06
C LEU A 134 -2.83 5.59 -17.30
N LYS A 135 -3.34 5.19 -18.47
CA LYS A 135 -2.58 5.24 -19.72
C LYS A 135 -2.13 6.67 -20.01
N GLY A 136 -0.83 6.82 -20.30
CA GLY A 136 -0.21 8.10 -20.62
C GLY A 136 0.11 8.97 -19.40
N ARG A 137 -0.23 8.54 -18.17
CA ARG A 137 0.17 9.23 -16.95
C ARG A 137 1.58 8.86 -16.55
N HIS A 138 2.34 9.84 -16.08
CA HIS A 138 3.69 9.66 -15.55
C HIS A 138 3.65 9.74 -14.00
N VAL A 139 3.97 8.62 -13.35
CA VAL A 139 4.01 8.49 -11.89
C VAL A 139 5.46 8.30 -11.45
N VAL A 140 5.92 9.15 -10.56
CA VAL A 140 7.27 9.08 -9.99
C VAL A 140 7.19 8.58 -8.56
N ILE A 141 7.98 7.57 -8.21
CA ILE A 141 8.08 7.01 -6.85
C ILE A 141 9.49 7.28 -6.33
N VAL A 142 9.58 8.03 -5.23
CA VAL A 142 10.85 8.54 -4.68
C VAL A 142 11.14 7.92 -3.32
N GLY A 143 12.35 7.44 -3.13
CA GLY A 143 12.87 7.11 -1.80
C GLY A 143 13.45 5.73 -1.65
N ASP A 144 13.14 5.06 -0.53
CA ASP A 144 13.61 3.71 -0.22
C ASP A 144 12.85 2.66 -1.05
N ILE A 145 13.28 2.45 -2.27
CA ILE A 145 12.69 1.45 -3.18
C ILE A 145 13.10 0.03 -2.78
N LEU A 146 14.33 -0.14 -2.32
CA LEU A 146 14.93 -1.45 -1.99
C LEU A 146 14.10 -2.21 -0.95
N LEU A 147 13.69 -1.53 0.11
CA LEU A 147 12.96 -2.14 1.22
C LEU A 147 11.44 -1.88 1.16
N SER A 148 10.96 -1.22 0.10
CA SER A 148 9.56 -0.82 -0.01
C SER A 148 8.70 -1.84 -0.75
N ARG A 149 7.87 -2.55 0.01
CA ARG A 149 6.77 -3.34 -0.55
C ARG A 149 5.73 -2.48 -1.29
N VAL A 150 5.63 -1.19 -0.94
CA VAL A 150 4.71 -0.26 -1.61
C VAL A 150 5.20 0.08 -3.00
N ALA A 151 6.49 0.38 -3.17
CA ALA A 151 7.09 0.60 -4.49
C ALA A 151 6.87 -0.61 -5.41
N ARG A 152 7.20 -1.82 -4.94
CA ARG A 152 7.04 -3.07 -5.72
C ARG A 152 5.61 -3.28 -6.20
N SER A 153 4.63 -3.16 -5.30
CA SER A 153 3.22 -3.32 -5.66
C SER A 153 2.72 -2.25 -6.61
N ASN A 154 3.17 -0.99 -6.43
CA ASN A 154 2.79 0.11 -7.31
C ASN A 154 3.40 -0.04 -8.71
N VAL A 155 4.68 -0.40 -8.84
CA VAL A 155 5.30 -0.64 -10.17
C VAL A 155 4.49 -1.65 -10.97
N GLN A 156 4.12 -2.76 -10.34
CA GLN A 156 3.33 -3.81 -10.99
C GLN A 156 1.95 -3.32 -11.40
N LEU A 157 1.19 -2.72 -10.48
CA LEU A 157 -0.18 -2.29 -10.73
C LEU A 157 -0.25 -1.12 -11.72
N LEU A 158 0.58 -0.09 -11.51
CA LEU A 158 0.59 1.10 -12.37
C LEU A 158 1.01 0.76 -13.80
N GLY A 159 1.99 -0.13 -13.96
CA GLY A 159 2.36 -0.66 -15.28
C GLY A 159 1.22 -1.43 -15.95
N THR A 160 0.46 -2.24 -15.20
CA THR A 160 -0.74 -2.94 -15.69
C THR A 160 -1.83 -1.94 -16.12
N LEU A 161 -1.97 -0.81 -15.42
CA LEU A 161 -2.92 0.26 -15.75
C LEU A 161 -2.42 1.22 -16.84
N GLY A 162 -1.26 0.95 -17.44
CA GLY A 162 -0.71 1.70 -18.57
C GLY A 162 0.02 3.00 -18.20
N ALA A 163 0.32 3.24 -16.91
CA ALA A 163 1.12 4.38 -16.50
C ALA A 163 2.61 4.17 -16.82
N LYS A 164 3.30 5.26 -17.14
CA LYS A 164 4.76 5.32 -17.09
C LYS A 164 5.19 5.47 -15.64
N VAL A 165 6.07 4.61 -15.15
CA VAL A 165 6.61 4.67 -13.78
C VAL A 165 8.09 5.00 -13.82
N THR A 166 8.52 5.98 -13.01
CA THR A 166 9.94 6.26 -12.78
C THR A 166 10.25 6.14 -11.30
N LEU A 167 11.24 5.31 -10.98
CA LEU A 167 11.76 5.15 -9.61
C LEU A 167 12.94 6.09 -9.40
N VAL A 168 12.93 6.85 -8.32
CA VAL A 168 13.98 7.80 -7.98
C VAL A 168 14.53 7.54 -6.59
N GLY A 169 15.83 7.41 -6.47
CA GLY A 169 16.49 7.24 -5.18
C GLY A 169 18.01 7.12 -5.32
N PRO A 170 18.74 7.12 -4.18
CA PRO A 170 20.16 6.86 -4.21
C PRO A 170 20.42 5.41 -4.68
N PRO A 171 21.54 5.12 -5.36
CA PRO A 171 21.87 3.78 -5.81
C PRO A 171 21.81 2.71 -4.72
N THR A 172 22.11 3.08 -3.49
CA THR A 172 22.08 2.21 -2.31
C THR A 172 20.67 1.82 -1.84
N LEU A 173 19.65 2.57 -2.24
CA LEU A 173 18.23 2.32 -1.93
C LEU A 173 17.43 1.85 -3.16
N LEU A 174 18.10 1.47 -4.21
CA LEU A 174 17.50 0.85 -5.39
C LEU A 174 17.88 -0.64 -5.44
N PRO A 175 16.95 -1.54 -5.77
CA PRO A 175 17.25 -2.96 -5.91
C PRO A 175 18.23 -3.22 -7.08
N VAL A 176 19.08 -4.20 -6.92
CA VAL A 176 19.87 -4.74 -8.03
C VAL A 176 18.99 -5.65 -8.89
N GLY A 177 19.15 -5.64 -10.21
CA GLY A 177 18.44 -6.56 -11.12
C GLY A 177 16.98 -6.17 -11.35
N MET A 178 16.69 -4.88 -11.52
CA MET A 178 15.36 -4.38 -11.85
C MET A 178 15.01 -4.48 -13.36
N ASP A 179 15.82 -5.13 -14.16
CA ASP A 179 15.63 -5.21 -15.63
C ASP A 179 14.26 -5.80 -16.03
N GLY A 180 13.65 -6.62 -15.15
CA GLY A 180 12.30 -7.16 -15.34
C GLY A 180 11.16 -6.29 -14.82
N TRP A 181 11.46 -5.13 -14.24
CA TRP A 181 10.43 -4.21 -13.75
C TRP A 181 10.02 -3.26 -14.88
N ASN A 182 8.74 -3.10 -15.08
CA ASN A 182 8.21 -2.17 -16.08
C ASN A 182 8.26 -0.73 -15.55
N CYS A 183 9.47 -0.16 -15.41
CA CYS A 183 9.72 1.18 -14.93
C CYS A 183 11.08 1.72 -15.38
N ASP A 184 11.19 3.05 -15.42
CA ASP A 184 12.46 3.76 -15.56
C ASP A 184 13.12 3.94 -14.19
N VAL A 185 14.44 4.17 -14.17
CA VAL A 185 15.22 4.46 -12.97
C VAL A 185 15.98 5.77 -13.16
N ALA A 186 15.95 6.63 -12.14
CA ALA A 186 16.68 7.87 -12.11
C ALA A 186 17.33 8.10 -10.73
N TYR A 187 18.40 8.87 -10.73
CA TYR A 187 19.19 9.17 -9.52
C TYR A 187 19.13 10.65 -9.12
N ASN A 188 18.54 11.48 -9.97
CA ASN A 188 18.39 12.92 -9.74
C ASN A 188 16.89 13.29 -9.76
N LEU A 189 16.38 13.72 -8.59
CA LEU A 189 14.98 14.07 -8.44
C LEU A 189 14.64 15.36 -9.22
N ASP A 190 15.54 16.33 -9.27
CA ASP A 190 15.28 17.61 -9.92
C ASP A 190 15.13 17.46 -11.44
N GLU A 191 15.94 16.60 -12.07
CA GLU A 191 15.80 16.27 -13.49
C GLU A 191 14.46 15.58 -13.79
N VAL A 192 14.00 14.70 -12.91
CA VAL A 192 12.71 14.02 -13.08
C VAL A 192 11.54 14.98 -12.85
N ILE A 193 11.60 15.86 -11.86
CA ILE A 193 10.57 16.90 -11.62
C ILE A 193 10.45 17.84 -12.83
N ALA A 194 11.58 18.17 -13.48
CA ALA A 194 11.58 19.01 -14.69
C ALA A 194 10.76 18.38 -15.85
N THR A 195 10.55 17.08 -15.86
CA THR A 195 9.65 16.41 -16.83
C THR A 195 8.16 16.61 -16.54
N ARG A 196 7.81 17.26 -15.43
CA ARG A 196 6.45 17.54 -14.96
C ARG A 196 5.59 16.26 -14.89
N PRO A 197 5.91 15.31 -14.01
CA PRO A 197 5.10 14.12 -13.82
C PRO A 197 3.68 14.47 -13.31
N ASP A 198 2.71 13.61 -13.61
CA ASP A 198 1.33 13.77 -13.14
C ASP A 198 1.17 13.47 -11.64
N ALA A 199 2.02 12.62 -11.09
CA ALA A 199 2.00 12.25 -9.66
C ALA A 199 3.40 11.99 -9.12
N LEU A 200 3.64 12.43 -7.88
CA LEU A 200 4.85 12.18 -7.12
C LEU A 200 4.48 11.44 -5.82
N MET A 201 4.91 10.19 -5.71
CA MET A 201 4.74 9.37 -4.52
C MET A 201 6.05 9.34 -3.73
N LEU A 202 6.02 9.85 -2.52
CA LEU A 202 7.18 9.84 -1.62
C LEU A 202 7.11 8.65 -0.67
N LEU A 203 8.22 7.98 -0.48
CA LEU A 203 8.34 6.84 0.42
C LEU A 203 9.15 7.22 1.65
N ARG A 204 8.72 6.74 2.80
CA ARG A 204 9.47 6.88 4.04
C ARG A 204 10.75 6.04 3.99
N GLU A 205 11.89 6.61 4.39
CA GLU A 205 13.09 5.83 4.68
C GLU A 205 12.82 4.86 5.86
N GLN A 206 13.02 3.56 5.63
CA GLN A 206 12.70 2.53 6.62
C GLN A 206 13.90 2.24 7.53
N ARG A 207 14.27 3.21 8.37
CA ARG A 207 15.45 3.15 9.25
C ARG A 207 15.47 1.93 10.17
N GLU A 208 14.30 1.50 10.63
CA GLU A 208 14.15 0.29 11.43
C GLU A 208 14.59 -0.98 10.67
N ARG A 209 14.46 -1.02 9.35
CA ARG A 209 14.94 -2.14 8.53
C ARG A 209 16.40 -1.97 8.14
N ILE A 210 16.85 -0.75 7.96
CA ILE A 210 18.24 -0.40 7.65
C ILE A 210 19.15 -0.80 8.82
N SER A 211 18.77 -0.55 10.06
CA SER A 211 19.56 -0.91 11.25
C SER A 211 19.79 -2.42 11.38
N HIS A 212 18.88 -3.25 10.88
CA HIS A 212 19.03 -4.70 10.84
C HIS A 212 19.92 -5.19 9.70
N ALA A 213 20.14 -4.37 8.67
CA ALA A 213 21.00 -4.70 7.52
C ALA A 213 22.47 -4.30 7.71
N GLY A 214 22.85 -3.75 8.87
CA GLY A 214 24.26 -3.55 9.28
C GLY A 214 24.94 -2.31 8.70
N GLY A 215 24.24 -1.29 8.20
CA GLY A 215 24.85 -0.06 7.72
C GLY A 215 23.89 1.05 7.33
N GLY A 216 24.37 2.29 7.26
CA GLY A 216 23.64 3.43 6.71
C GLY A 216 23.65 3.39 5.19
N PHE A 217 22.48 3.45 4.56
CA PHE A 217 22.35 3.50 3.09
C PHE A 217 22.48 4.92 2.54
N PHE A 218 22.48 5.91 3.41
CA PHE A 218 22.71 7.32 3.08
C PHE A 218 23.46 8.02 4.21
N PRO A 219 24.35 9.01 3.91
CA PRO A 219 25.25 9.58 4.90
C PRO A 219 24.54 10.27 6.07
N SER A 220 23.49 11.05 5.79
CA SER A 220 22.70 11.73 6.82
C SER A 220 21.27 12.05 6.37
N PRO A 221 20.34 12.26 7.33
CA PRO A 221 18.99 12.73 7.03
C PRO A 221 18.96 14.07 6.28
N LEU A 222 19.87 14.97 6.58
CA LEU A 222 19.95 16.28 5.95
C LEU A 222 20.35 16.16 4.47
N GLU A 223 21.31 15.31 4.17
CA GLU A 223 21.73 15.07 2.78
C GLU A 223 20.65 14.33 2.00
N TYR A 224 19.96 13.38 2.63
CA TYR A 224 18.79 12.76 2.01
C TYR A 224 17.72 13.79 1.66
N HIS A 225 17.36 14.67 2.62
CA HIS A 225 16.39 15.75 2.38
C HIS A 225 16.81 16.65 1.23
N ARG A 226 18.09 17.05 1.18
CA ARG A 226 18.63 17.90 0.13
C ARG A 226 18.55 17.25 -1.26
N ALA A 227 18.85 15.94 -1.35
CA ALA A 227 18.89 15.22 -2.61
C ALA A 227 17.52 14.72 -3.07
N PHE A 228 16.66 14.22 -2.15
CA PHE A 228 15.43 13.50 -2.48
C PHE A 228 14.16 13.99 -1.76
N GLY A 229 14.26 14.96 -0.85
CA GLY A 229 13.10 15.51 -0.16
C GLY A 229 12.30 16.46 -1.04
N LEU A 230 10.98 16.42 -0.95
CA LEU A 230 10.09 17.39 -1.59
C LEU A 230 10.00 18.64 -0.72
N ASN A 231 10.74 19.67 -1.11
CA ASN A 231 10.76 20.99 -0.49
C ASN A 231 9.94 22.01 -1.32
N SER A 232 9.89 23.27 -0.87
CA SER A 232 9.11 24.34 -1.54
C SER A 232 9.59 24.63 -2.96
N GLU A 233 10.89 24.58 -3.23
CA GLU A 233 11.48 24.80 -4.55
C GLU A 233 11.05 23.72 -5.54
N ARG A 234 11.15 22.45 -5.14
CA ARG A 234 10.70 21.30 -5.93
C ARG A 234 9.20 21.27 -6.13
N MET A 235 8.42 21.71 -5.14
CA MET A 235 6.98 21.88 -5.30
C MET A 235 6.65 22.90 -6.41
N ALA A 236 7.33 24.03 -6.42
CA ALA A 236 7.13 25.03 -7.46
C ALA A 236 7.49 24.51 -8.86
N ALA A 237 8.58 23.73 -8.97
CA ALA A 237 9.02 23.11 -10.22
C ALA A 237 8.08 21.98 -10.69
N LEU A 238 7.49 21.22 -9.76
CA LEU A 238 6.57 20.10 -10.05
C LEU A 238 5.31 20.57 -10.81
N GLY A 239 4.89 21.81 -10.59
CA GLY A 239 3.68 22.38 -11.20
C GLY A 239 2.42 22.05 -10.40
N SER A 240 1.41 22.91 -10.52
CA SER A 240 0.21 22.90 -9.66
C SER A 240 -0.78 21.75 -9.88
N GLN A 241 -0.63 20.99 -10.95
CA GLN A 241 -1.55 19.90 -11.31
C GLN A 241 -1.08 18.51 -10.86
N ALA A 242 0.17 18.38 -10.46
CA ALA A 242 0.72 17.11 -10.02
C ALA A 242 0.19 16.71 -8.64
N LEU A 243 -0.15 15.44 -8.48
CA LEU A 243 -0.60 14.88 -7.20
C LEU A 243 0.59 14.53 -6.31
N ILE A 244 0.49 14.83 -5.03
CA ILE A 244 1.47 14.41 -4.01
C ILE A 244 0.86 13.30 -3.18
N LEU A 245 1.50 12.11 -3.22
CA LEU A 245 1.08 10.89 -2.52
C LEU A 245 2.13 10.45 -1.50
N HIS A 246 1.66 9.78 -0.45
CA HIS A 246 2.52 9.14 0.54
C HIS A 246 1.77 8.01 1.26
N PRO A 247 2.29 6.77 1.33
CA PRO A 247 1.59 5.66 1.99
C PRO A 247 1.52 5.79 3.52
N GLY A 248 2.28 6.75 4.08
CA GLY A 248 2.41 7.00 5.51
C GLY A 248 3.12 5.89 6.31
N PRO A 249 3.60 6.21 7.53
CA PRO A 249 3.69 7.54 8.12
C PRO A 249 4.72 8.43 7.42
N MET A 250 4.48 9.74 7.42
CA MET A 250 5.43 10.71 6.88
C MET A 250 6.46 11.13 7.95
N ASN A 251 7.70 11.34 7.54
CA ASN A 251 8.70 12.06 8.30
C ASN A 251 8.80 13.49 7.76
N ARG A 252 7.98 14.40 8.30
CA ARG A 252 8.01 15.81 7.91
C ARG A 252 9.38 16.41 8.12
N GLY A 253 9.89 17.11 7.12
CA GLY A 253 11.25 17.67 7.11
C GLY A 253 12.33 16.68 6.65
N LEU A 254 11.96 15.46 6.25
CA LEU A 254 12.87 14.48 5.66
C LEU A 254 12.50 14.23 4.19
N GLU A 255 11.60 13.29 3.91
CA GLU A 255 11.18 13.01 2.54
C GLU A 255 10.15 14.01 2.00
N ILE A 256 9.44 14.70 2.90
CA ILE A 256 8.41 15.69 2.53
C ILE A 256 8.42 16.87 3.52
N SER A 257 8.37 18.09 3.01
CA SER A 257 8.19 19.28 3.85
C SER A 257 6.76 19.36 4.42
N ALA A 258 6.58 20.11 5.50
CA ALA A 258 5.24 20.36 6.06
C ALA A 258 4.33 21.06 5.06
N GLU A 259 4.88 22.04 4.33
CA GLU A 259 4.17 22.78 3.28
C GLU A 259 3.67 21.85 2.17
N ALA A 260 4.52 20.95 1.66
CA ALA A 260 4.13 19.99 0.64
C ALA A 260 3.06 19.03 1.12
N ALA A 261 3.19 18.51 2.35
CA ALA A 261 2.24 17.57 2.94
C ALA A 261 0.85 18.16 3.17
N ASP A 262 0.78 19.48 3.43
CA ASP A 262 -0.48 20.19 3.72
C ASP A 262 -0.98 21.04 2.53
N SER A 263 -0.34 20.91 1.36
CA SER A 263 -0.72 21.63 0.13
C SER A 263 -2.02 21.10 -0.48
N ALA A 264 -2.62 21.90 -1.36
CA ALA A 264 -3.80 21.50 -2.13
C ALA A 264 -3.54 20.33 -3.10
N GLN A 265 -2.27 20.07 -3.46
CA GLN A 265 -1.85 18.95 -4.31
C GLN A 265 -1.73 17.63 -3.53
N SER A 266 -1.68 17.72 -2.19
CA SER A 266 -1.55 16.56 -1.32
C SER A 266 -2.85 15.79 -1.22
N VAL A 267 -2.84 14.55 -1.70
CA VAL A 267 -3.97 13.62 -1.59
C VAL A 267 -3.75 12.55 -0.52
N ILE A 268 -2.78 12.77 0.36
CA ILE A 268 -2.32 11.78 1.38
C ILE A 268 -3.45 11.36 2.33
N VAL A 269 -4.24 12.32 2.81
CA VAL A 269 -5.38 12.02 3.70
C VAL A 269 -6.51 11.34 2.93
N GLU A 270 -6.69 11.70 1.66
CA GLU A 270 -7.66 11.05 0.78
C GLU A 270 -7.28 9.58 0.50
N GLN A 271 -5.98 9.26 0.31
CA GLN A 271 -5.51 7.87 0.21
C GLN A 271 -5.96 7.04 1.41
N VAL A 272 -5.90 7.57 2.63
CA VAL A 272 -6.36 6.86 3.84
C VAL A 272 -7.86 6.57 3.77
N ALA A 273 -8.67 7.54 3.38
CA ALA A 273 -10.12 7.39 3.24
C ALA A 273 -10.49 6.39 2.13
N ASN A 274 -9.84 6.51 0.96
CA ASN A 274 -10.01 5.61 -0.18
C ASN A 274 -9.59 4.18 0.17
N GLY A 275 -8.60 4.02 1.05
CA GLY A 275 -8.16 2.72 1.55
C GLY A 275 -9.27 1.92 2.22
N VAL A 276 -10.18 2.57 2.95
CA VAL A 276 -11.34 1.87 3.53
C VAL A 276 -12.27 1.36 2.43
N SER A 277 -12.57 2.19 1.41
CA SER A 277 -13.46 1.81 0.31
C SER A 277 -12.90 0.66 -0.53
N VAL A 278 -11.60 0.71 -0.86
CA VAL A 278 -10.91 -0.35 -1.61
C VAL A 278 -10.91 -1.67 -0.83
N ARG A 279 -10.66 -1.63 0.48
CA ARG A 279 -10.68 -2.81 1.34
C ARG A 279 -12.10 -3.37 1.53
N MET A 280 -13.13 -2.50 1.56
CA MET A 280 -14.53 -2.96 1.50
C MET A 280 -14.80 -3.73 0.20
N ALA A 281 -14.38 -3.19 -0.94
CA ALA A 281 -14.54 -3.88 -2.23
C ALA A 281 -13.81 -5.22 -2.27
N ALA A 282 -12.57 -5.29 -1.78
CA ALA A 282 -11.80 -6.52 -1.73
C ALA A 282 -12.47 -7.60 -0.85
N LEU A 283 -12.94 -7.22 0.36
CA LEU A 283 -13.66 -8.13 1.24
C LEU A 283 -14.98 -8.60 0.63
N TYR A 284 -15.73 -7.69 0.01
CA TYR A 284 -16.98 -8.03 -0.65
C TYR A 284 -16.77 -9.03 -1.78
N LEU A 285 -15.82 -8.78 -2.68
CA LEU A 285 -15.52 -9.68 -3.81
C LEU A 285 -15.08 -11.08 -3.35
N LEU A 286 -14.36 -11.19 -2.25
CA LEU A 286 -13.86 -12.47 -1.76
C LEU A 286 -14.90 -13.27 -0.97
N LEU A 287 -15.84 -12.60 -0.27
CA LEU A 287 -16.75 -13.26 0.65
C LEU A 287 -18.20 -13.34 0.13
N ALA A 288 -18.62 -12.44 -0.78
CA ALA A 288 -19.98 -12.48 -1.34
C ALA A 288 -20.14 -13.53 -2.44
N HIS A 289 -19.10 -13.81 -3.23
CA HIS A 289 -19.16 -14.78 -4.33
C HIS A 289 -19.11 -16.26 -3.90
N GLY A 290 -18.89 -16.56 -2.63
CA GLY A 290 -18.93 -17.96 -2.13
C GLY A 290 -20.32 -18.59 -2.17
N GLU A 291 -21.39 -17.83 -2.34
CA GLU A 291 -22.76 -18.34 -2.39
C GLU A 291 -23.24 -18.67 -3.81
N GLU A 292 -22.70 -18.01 -4.85
CA GLU A 292 -23.07 -18.29 -6.25
C GLU A 292 -22.37 -19.51 -6.86
N ILE A 293 -21.30 -20.01 -6.24
CA ILE A 293 -20.59 -21.23 -6.71
C ILE A 293 -21.12 -22.51 -6.05
N ALA A 294 -21.91 -22.39 -4.98
CA ALA A 294 -22.46 -23.50 -4.23
C ALA A 294 -23.98 -23.77 -4.53
N SER A 295 -24.58 -23.00 -5.43
CA SER A 295 -25.94 -23.19 -5.96
C SER A 295 -25.87 -23.57 -7.45
#